data_076cfec5c8ebeb07e5987413525d6f4c
#
_entry.id   076cfec5c8ebeb07e5987413525d6f4c
#
_cell.length_a   1.000
_cell.length_b   1.000
_cell.length_c   1.000
_cell.angle_alpha   90.00
_cell.angle_beta   90.00
_cell.angle_gamma   90.00
#
_symmetry.space_group_name_H-M   'P 1'
#
loop_
_entity.id
_entity.type
_entity.pdbx_description
1 polymer ?
#
loop_
_entity_poly.entity_id
_entity_poly.type
_entity_poly.pdbx_seq_one_letter_code
_entity_poly.pdbx_strand_id
1 'polypeptide(L)'
;KTAKAYYEWTDAKTEQPGDGQAFFGRDSFANYMLIGSHQLGHAVYAGDQGTMKTDFDKETMRRLWDNYYEPYIRGYYLEEGKFRSDDLKTGRIIAYVGSTSGAAYTPEQVTYDDGTTQEITCSMLPLPNFEGTDACAVQQGAGVVMFGSDEKTEKAAVTFLKWLTQDSQNVRFSAASGYLPVKKSANDT
;
A
#
# COMPACT_ATOMS: atom_id res chain seq x y z
N LYS A 1 6.10 -5.32 -18.03
CA LYS A 1 6.50 -4.69 -19.31
C LYS A 1 6.94 -3.24 -19.09
N THR A 2 6.09 -2.37 -18.51
CA THR A 2 6.39 -0.93 -18.30
C THR A 2 7.66 -0.71 -17.49
N ALA A 3 7.82 -1.37 -16.34
CA ALA A 3 8.99 -1.21 -15.49
C ALA A 3 10.30 -1.63 -16.19
N LYS A 4 10.28 -2.72 -16.95
CA LYS A 4 11.41 -3.13 -17.78
C LYS A 4 11.74 -2.06 -18.83
N ALA A 5 10.76 -1.56 -19.57
CA ALA A 5 10.97 -0.56 -20.61
C ALA A 5 11.53 0.74 -20.03
N TYR A 6 11.08 1.15 -18.84
CA TYR A 6 11.62 2.33 -18.15
C TYR A 6 13.08 2.13 -17.75
N TYR A 7 13.40 0.97 -17.15
CA TYR A 7 14.77 0.63 -16.79
C TYR A 7 15.70 0.68 -18.00
N GLU A 8 15.34 0.00 -19.09
CA GLU A 8 16.13 -0.04 -20.33
C GLU A 8 16.27 1.36 -20.97
N TRP A 9 15.24 2.19 -20.88
CA TRP A 9 15.28 3.56 -21.38
C TRP A 9 16.20 4.47 -20.55
N THR A 10 16.26 4.30 -19.23
CA THR A 10 17.17 5.06 -18.37
C THR A 10 18.60 4.55 -18.49
N ASP A 11 18.81 3.25 -18.54
CA ASP A 11 20.11 2.59 -18.77
C ASP A 11 20.78 3.07 -20.08
N ALA A 12 20.00 3.23 -21.13
CA ALA A 12 20.50 3.72 -22.42
C ALA A 12 20.94 5.19 -22.41
N LYS A 13 20.74 5.94 -21.32
CA LYS A 13 21.16 7.34 -21.16
C LYS A 13 22.53 7.49 -20.53
N THR A 14 23.09 6.43 -19.99
CA THR A 14 24.37 6.40 -19.31
C THR A 14 25.37 5.57 -20.12
N GLU A 15 26.66 5.75 -19.85
CA GLU A 15 27.72 4.95 -20.49
C GLU A 15 27.94 3.62 -19.77
N GLN A 16 27.46 3.51 -18.53
CA GLN A 16 27.62 2.31 -17.72
C GLN A 16 26.41 1.37 -17.93
N PRO A 17 26.60 0.17 -18.47
CA PRO A 17 25.50 -0.76 -18.69
C PRO A 17 25.01 -1.34 -17.35
N GLY A 18 23.68 -1.47 -17.22
CA GLY A 18 23.05 -2.11 -16.07
C GLY A 18 22.78 -1.17 -14.89
N ASP A 19 22.85 0.14 -15.08
CA ASP A 19 22.56 1.17 -14.07
C ASP A 19 21.21 1.88 -14.26
N GLY A 20 20.32 1.27 -15.02
CA GLY A 20 18.97 1.77 -15.24
C GLY A 20 18.21 2.00 -13.93
N GLN A 21 17.29 2.97 -13.95
CA GLN A 21 16.50 3.33 -12.78
C GLN A 21 15.29 2.40 -12.57
N ALA A 22 14.99 2.10 -11.33
CA ALA A 22 13.80 1.35 -10.96
C ALA A 22 12.53 2.17 -11.21
N PHE A 23 11.48 1.50 -11.64
CA PHE A 23 10.18 2.13 -11.89
C PHE A 23 9.24 2.04 -10.70
N PHE A 24 9.28 0.96 -9.93
CA PHE A 24 8.19 0.59 -9.04
C PHE A 24 8.67 0.00 -7.71
N GLY A 25 7.88 0.19 -6.65
CA GLY A 25 8.09 -0.42 -5.35
C GLY A 25 6.79 -0.77 -4.61
N ARG A 26 6.89 -1.48 -3.49
CA ARG A 26 5.76 -1.85 -2.64
C ARG A 26 6.08 -1.67 -1.17
N ASP A 27 5.15 -1.16 -0.39
CA ASP A 27 5.31 -1.02 1.06
C ASP A 27 5.13 -2.34 1.83
N SER A 28 4.42 -3.31 1.28
CA SER A 28 4.15 -4.57 1.99
C SER A 28 4.08 -5.76 1.06
N PHE A 29 5.13 -6.58 1.12
CA PHE A 29 5.14 -7.85 0.41
C PHE A 29 4.06 -8.82 0.92
N ALA A 30 3.79 -8.83 2.23
CA ALA A 30 2.72 -9.65 2.81
C ALA A 30 1.35 -9.29 2.21
N ASN A 31 1.01 -8.00 2.10
CA ASN A 31 -0.22 -7.57 1.47
C ASN A 31 -0.29 -7.96 -0.01
N TYR A 32 0.83 -7.89 -0.73
CA TYR A 32 0.89 -8.36 -2.11
C TYR A 32 0.55 -9.85 -2.23
N MET A 33 1.11 -10.68 -1.35
CA MET A 33 0.82 -12.12 -1.32
C MET A 33 -0.66 -12.39 -1.00
N LEU A 34 -1.22 -11.70 -0.02
CA LEU A 34 -2.64 -11.86 0.37
C LEU A 34 -3.60 -11.44 -0.75
N ILE A 35 -3.38 -10.24 -1.31
CA ILE A 35 -4.23 -9.69 -2.37
C ILE A 35 -4.11 -10.54 -3.64
N GLY A 36 -2.89 -10.84 -4.06
CA GLY A 36 -2.64 -11.60 -5.28
C GLY A 36 -3.18 -13.04 -5.20
N SER A 37 -3.03 -13.69 -4.06
CA SER A 37 -3.62 -15.03 -3.84
C SER A 37 -5.13 -15.00 -3.94
N HIS A 38 -5.77 -14.01 -3.32
CA HIS A 38 -7.21 -13.84 -3.40
C HIS A 38 -7.67 -13.57 -4.84
N GLN A 39 -7.00 -12.68 -5.56
CA GLN A 39 -7.27 -12.40 -6.98
C GLN A 39 -7.16 -13.65 -7.86
N LEU A 40 -6.20 -14.52 -7.55
CA LEU A 40 -5.97 -15.78 -8.30
C LEU A 40 -6.85 -16.96 -7.84
N GLY A 41 -7.80 -16.71 -6.92
CA GLY A 41 -8.78 -17.71 -6.47
C GLY A 41 -8.33 -18.57 -5.28
N HIS A 42 -7.14 -18.29 -4.70
CA HIS A 42 -6.55 -19.04 -3.58
C HIS A 42 -6.30 -18.12 -2.38
N ALA A 43 -7.33 -17.79 -1.61
CA ALA A 43 -7.16 -16.98 -0.41
C ALA A 43 -6.28 -17.71 0.62
N VAL A 44 -5.14 -17.10 0.97
CA VAL A 44 -4.18 -17.68 1.93
C VAL A 44 -4.84 -18.04 3.27
N TYR A 45 -5.82 -17.26 3.69
CA TYR A 45 -6.57 -17.48 4.92
C TYR A 45 -8.07 -17.49 4.63
N ALA A 46 -8.75 -18.50 5.09
CA ALA A 46 -10.21 -18.58 5.08
C ALA A 46 -10.71 -18.91 6.50
N GLY A 47 -11.59 -18.06 7.03
CA GLY A 47 -12.23 -18.28 8.34
C GLY A 47 -13.63 -18.86 8.15
N ASP A 48 -13.95 -19.91 8.88
CA ASP A 48 -15.27 -20.51 8.93
C ASP A 48 -15.62 -20.93 10.37
N GLN A 49 -16.67 -20.33 10.95
CA GLN A 49 -17.21 -20.65 12.27
C GLN A 49 -16.15 -20.81 13.39
N GLY A 50 -15.17 -19.88 13.42
CA GLY A 50 -14.10 -19.89 14.41
C GLY A 50 -12.92 -20.81 14.05
N THR A 51 -12.96 -21.49 12.92
CA THR A 51 -11.84 -22.27 12.39
C THR A 51 -11.12 -21.48 11.31
N MET A 52 -9.79 -21.42 11.38
CA MET A 52 -8.94 -20.85 10.35
C MET A 52 -8.38 -21.98 9.47
N LYS A 53 -8.52 -21.83 8.16
CA LYS A 53 -7.86 -22.68 7.17
C LYS A 53 -6.84 -21.86 6.39
N THR A 54 -5.75 -22.47 6.01
CA THR A 54 -4.73 -21.86 5.13
C THR A 54 -4.69 -22.62 3.82
N ASP A 55 -4.56 -21.85 2.72
CA ASP A 55 -4.37 -22.40 1.38
C ASP A 55 -3.09 -21.79 0.79
N PHE A 56 -2.06 -22.61 0.59
CA PHE A 56 -0.81 -22.25 -0.07
C PHE A 56 -0.68 -23.02 -1.37
N ASP A 57 -1.56 -22.69 -2.33
CA ASP A 57 -1.46 -23.29 -3.67
C ASP A 57 -0.10 -22.98 -4.30
N LYS A 58 0.62 -24.05 -4.66
CA LYS A 58 2.01 -23.95 -5.11
C LYS A 58 2.15 -23.14 -6.41
N GLU A 59 1.22 -23.30 -7.33
CA GLU A 59 1.25 -22.61 -8.62
C GLU A 59 0.99 -21.12 -8.45
N THR A 60 -0.02 -20.78 -7.65
CA THR A 60 -0.32 -19.39 -7.26
C THR A 60 0.86 -18.73 -6.56
N MET A 61 1.45 -19.39 -5.56
CA MET A 61 2.62 -18.87 -4.86
C MET A 61 3.79 -18.65 -5.81
N ARG A 62 4.05 -19.58 -6.71
CA ARG A 62 5.09 -19.45 -7.74
C ARG A 62 4.84 -18.28 -8.67
N ARG A 63 3.61 -18.12 -9.16
CA ARG A 63 3.23 -17.01 -10.03
C ARG A 63 3.41 -15.64 -9.35
N LEU A 64 3.02 -15.54 -8.08
CA LEU A 64 3.21 -14.32 -7.29
C LEU A 64 4.69 -14.01 -7.07
N TRP A 65 5.47 -15.03 -6.71
CA TRP A 65 6.90 -14.90 -6.51
C TRP A 65 7.61 -14.42 -7.78
N ASP A 66 7.40 -15.08 -8.90
CA ASP A 66 8.04 -14.74 -10.17
C ASP A 66 7.64 -13.34 -10.65
N ASN A 67 6.38 -12.92 -10.46
CA ASN A 67 5.90 -11.59 -10.83
C ASN A 67 6.49 -10.45 -9.97
N TYR A 68 7.03 -10.77 -8.79
CA TYR A 68 7.66 -9.79 -7.89
C TYR A 68 9.18 -9.92 -7.86
N TYR A 69 9.68 -11.12 -7.63
CA TYR A 69 11.10 -11.39 -7.41
C TYR A 69 11.94 -11.16 -8.67
N GLU A 70 11.50 -11.63 -9.83
CA GLU A 70 12.23 -11.42 -11.07
C GLU A 70 12.43 -9.93 -11.42
N PRO A 71 11.39 -9.08 -11.42
CA PRO A 71 11.58 -7.65 -11.62
C PRO A 71 12.48 -7.00 -10.56
N TYR A 72 12.42 -7.46 -9.31
CA TYR A 72 13.24 -6.95 -8.22
C TYR A 72 14.74 -7.24 -8.45
N ILE A 73 15.12 -8.49 -8.71
CA ILE A 73 16.54 -8.85 -8.93
C ILE A 73 17.11 -8.28 -10.24
N ARG A 74 16.24 -7.87 -11.17
CA ARG A 74 16.63 -7.20 -12.42
C ARG A 74 16.73 -5.68 -12.27
N GLY A 75 16.51 -5.13 -11.08
CA GLY A 75 16.54 -3.69 -10.82
C GLY A 75 15.32 -2.90 -11.31
N TYR A 76 14.27 -3.58 -11.80
CA TYR A 76 13.05 -2.90 -12.26
C TYR A 76 12.18 -2.43 -11.10
N TYR A 77 12.30 -3.07 -9.94
CA TYR A 77 11.65 -2.74 -8.68
C TYR A 77 12.71 -2.43 -7.62
N LEU A 78 12.36 -1.54 -6.68
CA LEU A 78 13.27 -1.10 -5.63
C LEU A 78 12.54 -0.97 -4.29
N GLU A 79 13.25 -1.30 -3.22
CA GLU A 79 12.83 -1.11 -1.83
C GLU A 79 14.06 -0.81 -0.97
N GLU A 80 14.46 0.47 -0.89
CA GLU A 80 15.64 0.92 -0.12
C GLU A 80 15.24 1.63 1.17
N GLY A 81 14.36 2.63 1.09
CA GLY A 81 13.89 3.38 2.24
C GLY A 81 12.98 2.55 3.16
N LYS A 82 12.65 3.11 4.30
CA LYS A 82 11.70 2.50 5.23
C LYS A 82 10.29 2.39 4.62
N PHE A 83 9.89 3.42 3.89
CA PHE A 83 8.64 3.48 3.13
C PHE A 83 8.92 3.82 1.68
N ARG A 84 8.06 3.36 0.78
CA ARG A 84 8.20 3.66 -0.67
C ARG A 84 8.07 5.14 -1.00
N SER A 85 7.36 5.90 -0.18
CA SER A 85 7.37 7.36 -0.25
C SER A 85 8.76 7.98 -0.06
N ASP A 86 9.66 7.32 0.68
CA ASP A 86 11.03 7.80 0.84
C ASP A 86 11.84 7.60 -0.45
N ASP A 87 11.67 6.46 -1.12
CA ASP A 87 12.29 6.21 -2.41
C ASP A 87 11.74 7.13 -3.52
N LEU A 88 10.45 7.50 -3.44
CA LEU A 88 9.86 8.47 -4.34
C LEU A 88 10.45 9.88 -4.12
N LYS A 89 10.66 10.30 -2.87
CA LYS A 89 11.26 11.61 -2.52
C LYS A 89 12.66 11.80 -3.07
N THR A 90 13.39 10.72 -3.25
CA THR A 90 14.76 10.72 -3.80
C THR A 90 14.83 10.42 -5.28
N GLY A 91 13.67 10.27 -5.95
CA GLY A 91 13.61 9.97 -7.38
C GLY A 91 14.03 8.55 -7.76
N ARG A 92 14.17 7.65 -6.78
CA ARG A 92 14.59 6.27 -6.99
C ARG A 92 13.54 5.39 -7.64
N ILE A 93 12.26 5.77 -7.51
CA ILE A 93 11.12 5.11 -8.15
C ILE A 93 10.13 6.14 -8.70
N ILE A 94 9.32 5.73 -9.68
CA ILE A 94 8.27 6.57 -10.29
C ILE A 94 6.89 6.25 -9.72
N ALA A 95 6.67 5.01 -9.30
CA ALA A 95 5.38 4.55 -8.82
C ALA A 95 5.53 3.55 -7.67
N TYR A 96 4.57 3.52 -6.79
CA TYR A 96 4.55 2.51 -5.73
C TYR A 96 3.12 2.15 -5.30
N VAL A 97 3.00 1.01 -4.63
CA VAL A 97 1.79 0.60 -3.92
C VAL A 97 2.02 0.74 -2.43
N GLY A 98 1.12 1.45 -1.77
CA GLY A 98 1.16 1.68 -0.33
C GLY A 98 -0.24 1.81 0.27
N SER A 99 -0.31 2.16 1.54
CA SER A 99 -1.56 2.46 2.24
C SER A 99 -2.15 3.80 1.76
N THR A 100 -3.48 3.93 1.77
CA THR A 100 -4.15 5.21 1.51
C THR A 100 -3.71 6.31 2.48
N SER A 101 -3.37 5.96 3.72
CA SER A 101 -2.79 6.92 4.68
C SER A 101 -1.40 7.43 4.25
N GLY A 102 -0.70 6.71 3.36
CA GLY A 102 0.55 7.15 2.74
C GLY A 102 0.40 8.37 1.83
N ALA A 103 -0.81 8.66 1.39
CA ALA A 103 -1.12 9.82 0.55
C ALA A 103 -0.64 11.15 1.16
N ALA A 104 -0.79 11.29 2.48
CA ALA A 104 -0.34 12.48 3.21
C ALA A 104 1.19 12.69 3.20
N TYR A 105 1.96 11.66 2.82
CA TYR A 105 3.42 11.70 2.75
C TYR A 105 3.96 11.72 1.32
N THR A 106 3.05 11.79 0.33
CA THR A 106 3.43 11.91 -1.08
C THR A 106 4.13 13.25 -1.29
N PRO A 107 5.36 13.26 -1.85
CA PRO A 107 6.11 14.49 -2.01
C PRO A 107 5.56 15.34 -3.16
N GLU A 108 5.69 16.65 -3.03
CA GLU A 108 5.47 17.62 -4.13
C GLU A 108 6.77 17.90 -4.89
N GLN A 109 7.91 17.44 -4.35
CA GLN A 109 9.24 17.66 -4.89
C GLN A 109 10.11 16.42 -4.70
N VAL A 110 10.89 16.09 -5.70
CA VAL A 110 11.98 15.09 -5.62
C VAL A 110 13.29 15.81 -5.40
N THR A 111 14.14 15.25 -4.54
CA THR A 111 15.52 15.69 -4.33
C THR A 111 16.47 14.56 -4.72
N TYR A 112 17.24 14.77 -5.78
CA TYR A 112 18.20 13.78 -6.28
C TYR A 112 19.50 13.77 -5.47
N ASP A 113 20.30 12.72 -5.63
CA ASP A 113 21.56 12.53 -4.90
C ASP A 113 22.59 13.65 -5.14
N ASP A 114 22.54 14.34 -6.27
CA ASP A 114 23.38 15.49 -6.60
C ASP A 114 22.91 16.81 -5.96
N GLY A 115 21.83 16.75 -5.16
CA GLY A 115 21.22 17.90 -4.50
C GLY A 115 20.29 18.72 -5.40
N THR A 116 20.10 18.35 -6.66
CA THR A 116 19.12 19.00 -7.52
C THR A 116 17.70 18.62 -7.11
N THR A 117 16.75 19.51 -7.37
CA THR A 117 15.35 19.31 -7.01
C THR A 117 14.44 19.50 -8.20
N GLN A 118 13.35 18.74 -8.24
CA GLN A 118 12.34 18.82 -9.27
C GLN A 118 10.94 18.77 -8.65
N GLU A 119 10.09 19.72 -8.99
CA GLU A 119 8.67 19.64 -8.64
C GLU A 119 8.00 18.51 -9.40
N ILE A 120 7.14 17.78 -8.71
CA ILE A 120 6.38 16.67 -9.27
C ILE A 120 4.90 16.78 -8.90
N THR A 121 4.07 16.18 -9.73
CA THR A 121 2.65 15.96 -9.41
C THR A 121 2.38 14.48 -9.36
N CYS A 122 1.81 14.01 -8.27
CA CYS A 122 1.46 12.61 -8.07
C CYS A 122 -0.03 12.38 -8.29
N SER A 123 -0.36 11.25 -8.92
CA SER A 123 -1.75 10.79 -9.09
C SER A 123 -1.96 9.48 -8.34
N MET A 124 -3.10 9.36 -7.68
CA MET A 124 -3.53 8.10 -7.05
C MET A 124 -4.39 7.31 -8.03
N LEU A 125 -4.03 6.05 -8.19
CA LEU A 125 -4.73 5.11 -9.05
C LEU A 125 -5.23 3.92 -8.24
N PRO A 126 -6.28 3.22 -8.69
CA PRO A 126 -6.66 1.95 -8.10
C PRO A 126 -5.51 0.95 -8.07
N LEU A 127 -5.53 0.08 -7.05
CA LEU A 127 -4.54 -1.00 -6.93
C LEU A 127 -4.53 -1.85 -8.20
N PRO A 128 -3.36 -2.11 -8.81
CA PRO A 128 -3.26 -3.02 -9.94
C PRO A 128 -3.68 -4.45 -9.56
N ASN A 129 -4.41 -5.10 -10.43
CA ASN A 129 -4.78 -6.51 -10.28
C ASN A 129 -4.28 -7.36 -11.45
N PHE A 130 -4.24 -8.67 -11.25
CA PHE A 130 -3.91 -9.60 -12.32
C PHE A 130 -4.96 -9.54 -13.44
N GLU A 131 -4.51 -9.68 -14.66
CA GLU A 131 -5.39 -9.66 -15.83
C GLU A 131 -6.50 -10.72 -15.72
N GLY A 132 -7.76 -10.31 -15.96
CA GLY A 132 -8.93 -11.17 -15.87
C GLY A 132 -9.42 -11.44 -14.45
N THR A 133 -8.90 -10.77 -13.43
CA THR A 133 -9.34 -10.93 -12.05
C THR A 133 -10.12 -9.73 -11.54
N ASP A 134 -10.93 -9.93 -10.50
CA ASP A 134 -11.65 -8.86 -9.83
C ASP A 134 -10.71 -8.02 -8.97
N ALA A 135 -10.99 -6.72 -8.90
CA ALA A 135 -10.24 -5.80 -8.05
C ALA A 135 -10.52 -6.10 -6.57
N CYS A 136 -9.46 -6.24 -5.79
CA CYS A 136 -9.57 -6.35 -4.35
C CYS A 136 -8.40 -5.65 -3.66
N ALA A 137 -8.59 -5.27 -2.40
CA ALA A 137 -7.56 -4.67 -1.57
C ALA A 137 -7.65 -5.23 -0.15
N VAL A 138 -6.53 -5.20 0.57
CA VAL A 138 -6.50 -5.51 1.99
C VAL A 138 -7.07 -4.32 2.76
N GLN A 139 -8.09 -4.57 3.57
CA GLN A 139 -8.54 -3.61 4.57
C GLN A 139 -7.59 -3.68 5.76
N GLN A 140 -6.86 -2.60 5.98
CA GLN A 140 -6.03 -2.40 7.17
C GLN A 140 -6.60 -1.25 7.99
N GLY A 141 -6.39 -1.30 9.31
CA GLY A 141 -6.84 -0.22 10.18
C GLY A 141 -6.44 -0.46 11.63
N ALA A 142 -6.34 0.64 12.38
CA ALA A 142 -6.22 0.58 13.81
C ALA A 142 -7.60 0.35 14.44
N GLY A 143 -7.67 -0.52 15.42
CA GLY A 143 -8.84 -0.70 16.27
C GLY A 143 -8.67 -0.02 17.62
N VAL A 144 -9.77 0.35 18.24
CA VAL A 144 -9.79 0.83 19.64
C VAL A 144 -10.38 -0.27 20.51
N VAL A 145 -9.64 -0.65 21.55
CA VAL A 145 -10.07 -1.64 22.54
C VAL A 145 -10.28 -0.93 23.88
N MET A 146 -11.41 -1.19 24.50
CA MET A 146 -11.69 -0.73 25.85
C MET A 146 -11.40 -1.88 26.83
N PHE A 147 -10.56 -1.61 27.80
CA PHE A 147 -10.33 -2.56 28.92
C PHE A 147 -11.40 -2.38 30.00
N GLY A 148 -11.72 -3.45 30.72
CA GLY A 148 -12.58 -3.40 31.88
C GLY A 148 -12.00 -2.50 32.99
N SER A 149 -12.84 -1.64 33.58
CA SER A 149 -12.47 -0.65 34.58
C SER A 149 -13.65 -0.37 35.52
N ASP A 150 -13.60 0.70 36.30
CA ASP A 150 -14.76 1.16 37.04
C ASP A 150 -15.85 1.74 36.10
N GLU A 151 -17.09 1.68 36.53
CA GLU A 151 -18.27 2.09 35.74
C GLU A 151 -18.16 3.51 35.17
N LYS A 152 -17.59 4.44 35.94
CA LYS A 152 -17.44 5.85 35.50
C LYS A 152 -16.44 5.95 34.35
N THR A 153 -15.31 5.26 34.44
CA THR A 153 -14.26 5.22 33.39
C THR A 153 -14.79 4.55 32.13
N GLU A 154 -15.48 3.41 32.27
CA GLU A 154 -16.07 2.72 31.12
C GLU A 154 -17.13 3.58 30.41
N LYS A 155 -17.99 4.25 31.17
CA LYS A 155 -19.00 5.18 30.62
C LYS A 155 -18.34 6.36 29.87
N ALA A 156 -17.26 6.91 30.42
CA ALA A 156 -16.51 7.98 29.76
C ALA A 156 -15.87 7.50 28.45
N ALA A 157 -15.24 6.31 28.46
CA ALA A 157 -14.65 5.71 27.26
C ALA A 157 -15.69 5.45 26.16
N VAL A 158 -16.85 4.88 26.52
CA VAL A 158 -17.96 4.67 25.57
C VAL A 158 -18.46 5.99 25.00
N THR A 159 -18.58 7.03 25.84
CA THR A 159 -19.02 8.36 25.41
C THR A 159 -18.03 8.97 24.42
N PHE A 160 -16.73 8.85 24.69
CA PHE A 160 -15.67 9.29 23.77
C PHE A 160 -15.71 8.53 22.43
N LEU A 161 -15.81 7.20 22.45
CA LEU A 161 -15.88 6.40 21.24
C LEU A 161 -17.11 6.72 20.39
N LYS A 162 -18.25 6.93 21.02
CA LYS A 162 -19.47 7.37 20.33
C LYS A 162 -19.31 8.76 19.69
N TRP A 163 -18.62 9.68 20.35
CA TRP A 163 -18.30 10.98 19.78
C TRP A 163 -17.30 10.86 18.63
N LEU A 164 -16.21 10.12 18.81
CA LEU A 164 -15.17 9.94 17.79
C LEU A 164 -15.71 9.33 16.49
N THR A 165 -16.70 8.44 16.61
CA THR A 165 -17.34 7.77 15.46
C THR A 165 -18.59 8.50 14.95
N GLN A 166 -18.90 9.72 15.40
CA GLN A 166 -19.89 10.56 14.73
C GLN A 166 -19.41 10.96 13.33
N ASP A 167 -20.31 11.08 12.38
CA ASP A 167 -19.97 11.29 10.97
C ASP A 167 -19.06 12.51 10.79
N SER A 168 -19.40 13.65 11.41
CA SER A 168 -18.58 14.87 11.33
C SER A 168 -17.15 14.72 11.88
N GLN A 169 -16.98 13.99 12.99
CA GLN A 169 -15.64 13.74 13.58
C GLN A 169 -14.88 12.73 12.74
N ASN A 170 -15.56 11.69 12.26
CA ASN A 170 -14.96 10.65 11.46
C ASN A 170 -14.49 11.18 10.10
N VAL A 171 -15.29 12.00 9.42
CA VAL A 171 -14.90 12.68 8.17
C VAL A 171 -13.68 13.59 8.39
N ARG A 172 -13.66 14.40 9.46
CA ARG A 172 -12.50 15.24 9.79
C ARG A 172 -11.23 14.43 10.02
N PHE A 173 -11.33 13.34 10.78
CA PHE A 173 -10.21 12.46 11.04
C PHE A 173 -9.70 11.80 9.73
N SER A 174 -10.63 11.30 8.92
CA SER A 174 -10.28 10.64 7.65
C SER A 174 -9.63 11.62 6.66
N ALA A 175 -10.15 12.82 6.52
CA ALA A 175 -9.58 13.86 5.66
C ALA A 175 -8.15 14.27 6.10
N ALA A 176 -7.90 14.32 7.41
CA ALA A 176 -6.59 14.70 7.93
C ALA A 176 -5.56 13.58 7.93
N SER A 177 -5.99 12.30 7.98
CA SER A 177 -5.12 11.15 8.17
C SER A 177 -4.96 10.25 6.94
N GLY A 178 -5.82 10.41 5.92
CA GLY A 178 -5.91 9.51 4.77
C GLY A 178 -6.55 8.15 5.08
N TYR A 179 -7.04 7.93 6.32
CA TYR A 179 -7.82 6.73 6.65
C TYR A 179 -9.25 6.84 6.13
N LEU A 180 -9.84 5.69 5.81
CA LEU A 180 -11.24 5.64 5.41
C LEU A 180 -12.17 5.81 6.61
N PRO A 181 -13.34 6.46 6.45
CA PRO A 181 -14.36 6.52 7.49
C PRO A 181 -14.86 5.14 7.91
N VAL A 182 -15.17 4.97 9.19
CA VAL A 182 -15.65 3.69 9.75
C VAL A 182 -17.16 3.48 9.58
N LYS A 183 -17.89 4.52 9.19
CA LYS A 183 -19.34 4.48 8.91
C LYS A 183 -19.63 4.69 7.44
N LYS A 184 -20.62 3.98 6.91
CA LYS A 184 -21.12 4.18 5.54
C LYS A 184 -21.61 5.60 5.32
N SER A 185 -22.41 6.16 6.26
CA SER A 185 -22.91 7.53 6.20
C SER A 185 -21.82 8.59 6.10
N ALA A 186 -20.66 8.34 6.69
CA ALA A 186 -19.51 9.24 6.61
C ALA A 186 -18.72 9.10 5.28
N ASN A 187 -18.92 8.03 4.53
CA ASN A 187 -18.34 7.85 3.20
C ASN A 187 -19.20 8.50 2.10
N ASP A 188 -20.47 8.79 2.38
CA ASP A 188 -21.42 9.37 1.42
C ASP A 188 -21.40 10.92 1.49
N THR A 189 -20.54 11.51 2.32
CA THR A 189 -20.41 12.96 2.53
C THR A 189 -19.26 13.53 1.75
#